data_3b437887b2ec111c7cd4180f3419e2b6
#
_entry.id   3b437887b2ec111c7cd4180f3419e2b6
#
_cell.length_a   1.000
_cell.length_b   1.000
_cell.length_c   1.000
_cell.angle_alpha   90.00
_cell.angle_beta   90.00
_cell.angle_gamma   90.00
#
_symmetry.space_group_name_H-M   'P 1'
#
loop_
_entity.id
_entity.type
_entity.pdbx_description
1 polymer ?
#
loop_
_entity_poly.entity_id
_entity_poly.type
_entity_poly.pdbx_seq_one_letter_code
_entity_poly.pdbx_strand_id
1 'polypeptide(L)'
;MLTLCLSLLLMITNSQITDKKEKVMKFELIQLPYAANALEPVISKETIEFHHGKHLQTYVNNLNNLIQGTKFENATLEQIVAESDGAIFNNAGQTLNHNLYFTQFSPYGGGRPTGALAKAIDATWGSFENFQKEFVAAGTGLFGSGWVWLAKDKDGKLSITKEANGSNPVAHGLKPILGFDVWEHAYYLEYRNRRPDHLNALWKIIDWDTVGKRY
;
A
#
# COMPACT_ATOMS: atom_id res chain seq x y z
N MET A 1 -51.05 -17.18 -68.72
CA MET A 1 -50.60 -17.73 -67.42
C MET A 1 -49.32 -17.04 -67.08
N LEU A 2 -49.37 -16.08 -66.16
CA LEU A 2 -48.24 -15.27 -65.70
C LEU A 2 -47.65 -15.92 -64.40
N THR A 3 -46.40 -16.34 -64.43
CA THR A 3 -45.73 -16.87 -63.30
C THR A 3 -44.95 -15.73 -62.63
N LEU A 4 -45.35 -15.32 -61.42
CA LEU A 4 -44.72 -14.30 -60.60
C LEU A 4 -43.51 -14.94 -59.86
N CYS A 5 -42.33 -14.47 -60.16
CA CYS A 5 -41.11 -14.87 -59.45
C CYS A 5 -40.92 -13.88 -58.30
N LEU A 6 -41.08 -14.37 -57.05
CA LEU A 6 -40.88 -13.58 -55.83
C LEU A 6 -39.42 -13.78 -55.35
N SER A 7 -38.57 -12.81 -55.60
CA SER A 7 -37.21 -12.79 -55.09
C SER A 7 -37.18 -12.28 -53.65
N LEU A 8 -36.93 -13.19 -52.71
CA LEU A 8 -36.73 -12.91 -51.28
C LEU A 8 -35.32 -12.35 -51.04
N LEU A 9 -35.21 -11.06 -50.76
CA LEU A 9 -33.97 -10.41 -50.42
C LEU A 9 -33.66 -10.66 -48.93
N LEU A 10 -32.71 -11.56 -48.64
CA LEU A 10 -32.20 -11.76 -47.26
C LEU A 10 -31.32 -10.56 -46.90
N MET A 11 -31.81 -9.68 -46.06
CA MET A 11 -30.96 -8.71 -45.36
C MET A 11 -30.20 -9.41 -44.23
N ILE A 12 -28.94 -9.68 -44.45
CA ILE A 12 -28.02 -10.09 -43.38
C ILE A 12 -27.69 -8.83 -42.58
N THR A 13 -28.30 -8.70 -41.40
CA THR A 13 -27.88 -7.68 -40.43
C THR A 13 -26.58 -8.16 -39.79
N ASN A 14 -25.46 -7.51 -40.16
CA ASN A 14 -24.16 -7.73 -39.56
C ASN A 14 -24.19 -7.13 -38.14
N SER A 15 -24.54 -7.95 -37.16
CA SER A 15 -24.41 -7.62 -35.74
C SER A 15 -22.93 -7.54 -35.41
N GLN A 16 -22.40 -6.34 -35.30
CA GLN A 16 -21.07 -6.08 -34.74
C GLN A 16 -21.10 -6.49 -33.28
N ILE A 17 -20.73 -7.73 -33.00
CA ILE A 17 -20.39 -8.18 -31.64
C ILE A 17 -19.11 -7.46 -31.30
N THR A 18 -19.22 -6.34 -30.59
CA THR A 18 -18.08 -5.71 -29.94
C THR A 18 -17.66 -6.63 -28.80
N ASP A 19 -16.66 -7.43 -29.06
CA ASP A 19 -15.95 -8.22 -28.04
C ASP A 19 -15.36 -7.22 -27.04
N LYS A 20 -16.10 -6.90 -25.98
CA LYS A 20 -15.57 -6.19 -24.82
C LYS A 20 -14.59 -7.17 -24.17
N LYS A 21 -13.33 -7.12 -24.58
CA LYS A 21 -12.25 -7.78 -23.88
C LYS A 21 -12.38 -7.41 -22.40
N GLU A 22 -12.74 -8.36 -21.59
CA GLU A 22 -12.83 -8.18 -20.14
C GLU A 22 -11.46 -7.67 -19.67
N LYS A 23 -11.44 -6.50 -19.05
CA LYS A 23 -10.22 -5.81 -18.65
C LYS A 23 -9.66 -6.57 -17.46
N VAL A 24 -8.66 -7.42 -17.70
CA VAL A 24 -7.94 -8.11 -16.62
C VAL A 24 -7.23 -7.05 -15.77
N MET A 25 -7.66 -6.92 -14.53
CA MET A 25 -7.02 -6.04 -13.55
C MET A 25 -5.76 -6.72 -13.05
N LYS A 26 -4.60 -6.08 -13.22
CA LYS A 26 -3.31 -6.66 -12.84
C LYS A 26 -3.08 -6.65 -11.33
N PHE A 27 -3.47 -5.55 -10.67
CA PHE A 27 -3.38 -5.38 -9.22
C PHE A 27 -4.78 -5.44 -8.63
N GLU A 28 -4.91 -6.13 -7.51
CA GLU A 28 -6.16 -6.29 -6.78
C GLU A 28 -6.03 -5.68 -5.39
N LEU A 29 -7.18 -5.31 -4.81
CA LEU A 29 -7.23 -4.93 -3.41
C LEU A 29 -6.83 -6.14 -2.55
N ILE A 30 -5.79 -5.97 -1.72
CA ILE A 30 -5.36 -7.05 -0.83
C ILE A 30 -6.46 -7.43 0.15
N GLN A 31 -6.50 -8.70 0.52
CA GLN A 31 -7.33 -9.16 1.63
C GLN A 31 -6.65 -8.80 2.95
N LEU A 32 -7.42 -8.24 3.89
CA LEU A 32 -6.92 -7.99 5.24
C LEU A 32 -6.73 -9.33 5.98
N PRO A 33 -5.61 -9.52 6.72
CA PRO A 33 -5.42 -10.73 7.52
C PRO A 33 -6.24 -10.75 8.82
N TYR A 34 -7.12 -9.77 9.02
CA TYR A 34 -7.96 -9.58 10.21
C TYR A 34 -9.31 -8.95 9.83
N ALA A 35 -10.30 -9.07 10.74
CA ALA A 35 -11.58 -8.40 10.58
C ALA A 35 -11.45 -6.88 10.72
N ALA A 36 -12.28 -6.10 10.04
CA ALA A 36 -12.17 -4.64 10.00
C ALA A 36 -12.19 -3.97 11.40
N ASN A 37 -12.84 -4.56 12.39
CA ASN A 37 -12.90 -4.06 13.77
C ASN A 37 -11.84 -4.67 14.70
N ALA A 38 -10.96 -5.54 14.21
CA ALA A 38 -10.06 -6.31 15.07
C ALA A 38 -8.90 -5.50 15.65
N LEU A 39 -8.63 -4.32 15.08
CA LEU A 39 -7.53 -3.45 15.52
C LEU A 39 -7.98 -2.36 16.50
N GLU A 40 -9.26 -2.34 16.86
CA GLU A 40 -9.79 -1.40 17.87
C GLU A 40 -9.16 -1.63 19.25
N PRO A 41 -8.92 -0.57 20.02
CA PRO A 41 -9.25 0.83 19.77
C PRO A 41 -8.13 1.60 19.01
N VAL A 42 -7.09 0.94 18.50
CA VAL A 42 -5.93 1.59 17.86
C VAL A 42 -6.31 2.16 16.50
N ILE A 43 -6.98 1.36 15.67
CA ILE A 43 -7.57 1.78 14.40
C ILE A 43 -9.03 1.30 14.41
N SER A 44 -9.97 2.22 14.22
CA SER A 44 -11.40 1.87 14.21
C SER A 44 -11.79 1.13 12.95
N LYS A 45 -12.92 0.41 13.03
CA LYS A 45 -13.57 -0.18 11.87
C LYS A 45 -13.84 0.85 10.78
N GLU A 46 -14.31 2.04 11.16
CA GLU A 46 -14.63 3.12 10.23
C GLU A 46 -13.37 3.55 9.46
N THR A 47 -12.24 3.75 10.15
CA THR A 47 -10.95 4.06 9.49
C THR A 47 -10.55 2.94 8.54
N ILE A 48 -10.65 1.67 8.91
CA ILE A 48 -10.33 0.55 8.02
C ILE A 48 -11.23 0.55 6.77
N GLU A 49 -12.54 0.78 6.93
CA GLU A 49 -13.49 0.80 5.80
C GLU A 49 -13.19 1.92 4.80
N PHE A 50 -12.75 3.10 5.26
CA PHE A 50 -12.32 4.18 4.38
C PHE A 50 -10.90 3.99 3.86
N HIS A 51 -9.96 3.69 4.73
CA HIS A 51 -8.53 3.66 4.39
C HIS A 51 -8.20 2.49 3.44
N HIS A 52 -8.65 1.27 3.77
CA HIS A 52 -8.50 0.10 2.92
C HIS A 52 -9.55 0.09 1.79
N GLY A 53 -10.85 0.19 2.14
CA GLY A 53 -11.94 -0.03 1.20
C GLY A 53 -12.18 1.11 0.20
N LYS A 54 -11.66 2.31 0.45
CA LYS A 54 -11.81 3.47 -0.45
C LYS A 54 -10.47 4.01 -0.94
N HIS A 55 -9.57 4.44 -0.06
CA HIS A 55 -8.29 5.01 -0.47
C HIS A 55 -7.44 4.00 -1.24
N LEU A 56 -7.10 2.86 -0.63
CA LEU A 56 -6.30 1.84 -1.30
C LEU A 56 -6.99 1.31 -2.56
N GLN A 57 -8.30 1.03 -2.52
CA GLN A 57 -9.04 0.59 -3.70
C GLN A 57 -8.93 1.60 -4.85
N THR A 58 -8.98 2.90 -4.54
CA THR A 58 -8.84 3.96 -5.54
C THR A 58 -7.45 3.96 -6.17
N TYR A 59 -6.39 3.83 -5.35
CA TYR A 59 -5.02 3.75 -5.88
C TYR A 59 -4.82 2.54 -6.77
N VAL A 60 -5.32 1.38 -6.38
CA VAL A 60 -5.28 0.14 -7.20
C VAL A 60 -6.00 0.35 -8.53
N ASN A 61 -7.22 0.90 -8.53
CA ASN A 61 -8.00 1.15 -9.73
C ASN A 61 -7.28 2.13 -10.68
N ASN A 62 -6.78 3.23 -10.13
CA ASN A 62 -6.04 4.23 -10.89
C ASN A 62 -4.77 3.67 -11.49
N LEU A 63 -3.99 2.92 -10.70
CA LEU A 63 -2.75 2.29 -11.17
C LEU A 63 -3.03 1.36 -12.36
N ASN A 64 -4.02 0.46 -12.22
CA ASN A 64 -4.41 -0.45 -13.29
C ASN A 64 -4.84 0.29 -14.57
N ASN A 65 -5.46 1.47 -14.45
CA ASN A 65 -5.82 2.30 -15.59
C ASN A 65 -4.59 2.95 -16.24
N LEU A 66 -3.69 3.49 -15.42
CA LEU A 66 -2.55 4.28 -15.87
C LEU A 66 -1.45 3.46 -16.54
N ILE A 67 -1.27 2.19 -16.16
CA ILE A 67 -0.18 1.35 -16.69
C ILE A 67 -0.51 0.68 -18.03
N GLN A 68 -1.77 0.69 -18.48
CA GLN A 68 -2.18 0.04 -19.72
C GLN A 68 -1.47 0.64 -20.94
N GLY A 69 -0.93 -0.24 -21.79
CA GLY A 69 -0.18 0.16 -22.99
C GLY A 69 1.16 0.85 -22.69
N THR A 70 1.59 0.91 -21.42
CA THR A 70 2.89 1.44 -21.05
C THR A 70 3.92 0.32 -20.83
N LYS A 71 5.20 0.67 -20.69
CA LYS A 71 6.26 -0.28 -20.31
C LYS A 71 5.99 -0.97 -18.94
N PHE A 72 5.08 -0.43 -18.15
CA PHE A 72 4.75 -0.92 -16.81
C PHE A 72 3.59 -1.92 -16.78
N GLU A 73 2.91 -2.17 -17.90
CA GLU A 73 1.76 -3.06 -17.96
C GLU A 73 2.05 -4.46 -17.39
N ASN A 74 3.29 -4.95 -17.56
CA ASN A 74 3.73 -6.25 -17.05
C ASN A 74 4.78 -6.18 -15.92
N ALA A 75 5.09 -4.99 -15.40
CA ALA A 75 6.08 -4.80 -14.35
C ALA A 75 5.52 -5.14 -12.95
N THR A 76 6.36 -5.55 -12.00
CA THR A 76 5.95 -5.69 -10.59
C THR A 76 5.70 -4.32 -9.96
N LEU A 77 5.03 -4.31 -8.81
CA LEU A 77 4.73 -3.04 -8.12
C LEU A 77 6.02 -2.31 -7.70
N GLU A 78 7.01 -3.05 -7.23
CA GLU A 78 8.32 -2.52 -6.86
C GLU A 78 9.07 -1.95 -8.06
N GLN A 79 9.03 -2.62 -9.22
CA GLN A 79 9.62 -2.10 -10.46
C GLN A 79 8.96 -0.79 -10.90
N ILE A 80 7.62 -0.72 -10.80
CA ILE A 80 6.89 0.51 -11.13
C ILE A 80 7.32 1.64 -10.19
N VAL A 81 7.38 1.40 -8.88
CA VAL A 81 7.82 2.41 -7.90
C VAL A 81 9.25 2.85 -8.15
N ALA A 82 10.15 1.94 -8.51
CA ALA A 82 11.57 2.27 -8.75
C ALA A 82 11.81 3.07 -10.04
N GLU A 83 10.96 2.90 -11.07
CA GLU A 83 11.28 3.35 -12.43
C GLU A 83 10.27 4.36 -13.02
N SER A 84 9.15 4.62 -12.34
CA SER A 84 8.12 5.54 -12.82
C SER A 84 8.20 6.90 -12.15
N ASP A 85 7.43 7.84 -12.67
CA ASP A 85 7.22 9.19 -12.13
C ASP A 85 5.74 9.59 -12.21
N GLY A 86 5.45 10.79 -11.75
CA GLY A 86 4.13 11.43 -11.87
C GLY A 86 2.99 10.59 -11.32
N ALA A 87 1.91 10.46 -12.08
CA ALA A 87 0.68 9.79 -11.64
C ALA A 87 0.88 8.28 -11.44
N ILE A 88 1.68 7.62 -12.30
CA ILE A 88 1.98 6.18 -12.17
C ILE A 88 2.72 5.94 -10.86
N PHE A 89 3.79 6.70 -10.61
CA PHE A 89 4.56 6.61 -9.36
C PHE A 89 3.69 6.81 -8.13
N ASN A 90 2.87 7.86 -8.13
CA ASN A 90 2.03 8.18 -6.97
C ASN A 90 1.04 7.04 -6.65
N ASN A 91 0.37 6.48 -7.65
CA ASN A 91 -0.59 5.40 -7.42
C ASN A 91 0.09 4.07 -7.13
N ALA A 92 1.23 3.76 -7.74
CA ALA A 92 2.02 2.57 -7.46
C ALA A 92 2.62 2.63 -6.05
N GLY A 93 3.23 3.76 -5.67
CA GLY A 93 3.79 3.97 -4.35
C GLY A 93 2.73 3.86 -3.27
N GLN A 94 1.58 4.51 -3.43
CA GLN A 94 0.48 4.39 -2.49
C GLN A 94 -0.07 2.95 -2.41
N THR A 95 -0.19 2.25 -3.54
CA THR A 95 -0.62 0.84 -3.52
C THR A 95 0.38 -0.03 -2.74
N LEU A 96 1.68 0.11 -3.00
CA LEU A 96 2.73 -0.63 -2.30
C LEU A 96 2.76 -0.29 -0.80
N ASN A 97 2.71 1.01 -0.47
CA ASN A 97 2.73 1.50 0.91
C ASN A 97 1.59 0.90 1.73
N HIS A 98 0.36 0.98 1.20
CA HIS A 98 -0.81 0.45 1.91
C HIS A 98 -0.82 -1.08 2.00
N ASN A 99 -0.33 -1.79 0.97
CA ASN A 99 -0.19 -3.24 1.03
C ASN A 99 0.76 -3.67 2.16
N LEU A 100 1.88 -2.98 2.31
CA LEU A 100 2.84 -3.21 3.40
C LEU A 100 2.26 -2.79 4.75
N TYR A 101 1.56 -1.67 4.81
CA TYR A 101 0.96 -1.11 6.02
C TYR A 101 -0.11 -2.04 6.60
N PHE A 102 -1.11 -2.43 5.82
CA PHE A 102 -2.20 -3.25 6.34
C PHE A 102 -1.76 -4.68 6.71
N THR A 103 -0.80 -5.25 6.01
CA THR A 103 -0.34 -6.61 6.28
C THR A 103 0.62 -6.73 7.45
N GLN A 104 1.07 -5.62 8.04
CA GLN A 104 1.98 -5.63 9.21
C GLN A 104 1.26 -5.61 10.55
N PHE A 105 -0.07 -5.60 10.58
CA PHE A 105 -0.85 -5.51 11.82
C PHE A 105 -1.54 -6.83 12.17
N SER A 106 -1.73 -7.02 13.47
CA SER A 106 -2.47 -8.14 14.04
C SER A 106 -3.20 -7.70 15.30
N PRO A 107 -4.41 -8.21 15.59
CA PRO A 107 -5.08 -8.01 16.86
C PRO A 107 -4.31 -8.62 18.06
N TYR A 108 -3.37 -9.52 17.76
CA TYR A 108 -2.49 -10.16 18.75
C TYR A 108 -1.06 -9.59 18.68
N GLY A 109 -0.88 -8.47 17.99
CA GLY A 109 0.41 -7.81 17.79
C GLY A 109 0.91 -7.08 19.02
N GLY A 110 1.96 -6.30 18.82
CA GLY A 110 2.64 -5.54 19.87
C GLY A 110 3.91 -6.23 20.37
N GLY A 111 4.40 -5.76 21.53
CA GLY A 111 5.69 -6.23 22.04
C GLY A 111 6.88 -5.68 21.25
N ARG A 112 7.85 -6.54 20.96
CA ARG A 112 9.10 -6.15 20.28
C ARG A 112 9.53 -7.22 19.26
N PRO A 113 10.35 -6.86 18.25
CA PRO A 113 10.90 -7.82 17.30
C PRO A 113 11.79 -8.85 17.99
N THR A 114 11.98 -9.97 17.34
CA THR A 114 12.88 -11.04 17.76
C THR A 114 13.91 -11.36 16.66
N GLY A 115 14.82 -12.28 16.93
CA GLY A 115 15.73 -12.81 15.92
C GLY A 115 16.70 -11.77 15.33
N ALA A 116 16.88 -11.84 14.01
CA ALA A 116 17.86 -11.02 13.29
C ALA A 116 17.49 -9.54 13.29
N LEU A 117 16.20 -9.23 13.12
CA LEU A 117 15.72 -7.84 13.12
C LEU A 117 15.95 -7.16 14.47
N ALA A 118 15.68 -7.84 15.60
CA ALA A 118 15.95 -7.29 16.93
C ALA A 118 17.42 -6.94 17.09
N LYS A 119 18.32 -7.87 16.74
CA LYS A 119 19.77 -7.66 16.84
C LYS A 119 20.24 -6.47 15.98
N ALA A 120 19.69 -6.32 14.78
CA ALA A 120 20.04 -5.22 13.89
C ALA A 120 19.53 -3.87 14.41
N ILE A 121 18.34 -3.83 15.00
CA ILE A 121 17.80 -2.64 15.67
C ILE A 121 18.68 -2.24 16.85
N ASP A 122 18.99 -3.19 17.73
CA ASP A 122 19.83 -2.93 18.90
C ASP A 122 21.24 -2.47 18.48
N ALA A 123 21.82 -3.07 17.44
CA ALA A 123 23.12 -2.67 16.91
C ALA A 123 23.10 -1.24 16.31
N THR A 124 21.97 -0.81 15.74
CA THR A 124 21.87 0.49 15.08
C THR A 124 21.52 1.61 16.07
N TRP A 125 20.59 1.37 17.00
CA TRP A 125 20.06 2.39 17.91
C TRP A 125 20.40 2.16 19.39
N GLY A 126 21.12 1.09 19.72
CA GLY A 126 21.47 0.71 21.10
C GLY A 126 20.34 0.02 21.85
N SER A 127 19.08 0.28 21.50
CA SER A 127 17.91 -0.40 22.06
C SER A 127 16.68 -0.22 21.16
N PHE A 128 15.69 -1.10 21.35
CA PHE A 128 14.40 -0.99 20.70
C PHE A 128 13.66 0.30 21.10
N GLU A 129 13.74 0.73 22.34
CA GLU A 129 13.11 1.95 22.85
C GLU A 129 13.69 3.21 22.18
N ASN A 130 15.00 3.25 21.96
CA ASN A 130 15.63 4.33 21.21
C ASN A 130 15.17 4.36 19.77
N PHE A 131 15.10 3.20 19.11
CA PHE A 131 14.54 3.07 17.77
C PHE A 131 13.10 3.60 17.71
N GLN A 132 12.22 3.16 18.62
CA GLN A 132 10.83 3.63 18.66
C GLN A 132 10.75 5.15 18.81
N LYS A 133 11.53 5.72 19.72
CA LYS A 133 11.60 7.17 19.96
C LYS A 133 12.00 7.93 18.70
N GLU A 134 13.05 7.50 18.01
CA GLU A 134 13.53 8.14 16.78
C GLU A 134 12.53 7.96 15.63
N PHE A 135 11.91 6.79 15.51
CA PHE A 135 10.91 6.50 14.50
C PHE A 135 9.66 7.39 14.64
N VAL A 136 9.14 7.49 15.87
CA VAL A 136 7.99 8.38 16.18
C VAL A 136 8.37 9.85 15.95
N ALA A 137 9.57 10.26 16.35
CA ALA A 137 10.05 11.63 16.11
C ALA A 137 10.15 11.94 14.60
N ALA A 138 10.64 10.98 13.80
CA ALA A 138 10.72 11.12 12.35
C ALA A 138 9.34 11.27 11.69
N GLY A 139 8.37 10.41 12.07
CA GLY A 139 7.00 10.48 11.56
C GLY A 139 6.26 11.74 12.00
N THR A 140 6.45 12.17 13.26
CA THR A 140 5.88 13.42 13.78
C THR A 140 6.43 14.63 13.04
N GLY A 141 7.74 14.65 12.80
CA GLY A 141 8.43 15.75 12.14
C GLY A 141 8.36 15.77 10.61
N LEU A 142 7.67 14.80 9.98
CA LEU A 142 7.42 14.85 8.54
C LEU A 142 6.38 15.92 8.23
N PHE A 143 6.78 16.93 7.46
CA PHE A 143 5.90 18.03 7.08
C PHE A 143 4.90 17.56 6.02
N GLY A 144 3.60 17.76 6.29
CA GLY A 144 2.52 17.37 5.38
C GLY A 144 2.19 15.88 5.44
N SER A 145 1.78 15.35 4.30
CA SER A 145 1.39 13.95 4.10
C SER A 145 2.57 13.09 3.70
N GLY A 146 2.59 11.85 4.15
CA GLY A 146 3.65 10.92 3.78
C GLY A 146 3.74 9.71 4.69
N TRP A 147 4.92 9.12 4.76
CA TRP A 147 5.20 7.86 5.41
C TRP A 147 6.54 7.91 6.15
N VAL A 148 6.62 7.28 7.31
CA VAL A 148 7.89 6.99 7.97
C VAL A 148 8.18 5.50 7.86
N TRP A 149 9.43 5.14 7.51
CA TRP A 149 9.82 3.76 7.26
C TRP A 149 11.07 3.38 8.05
N LEU A 150 11.07 2.14 8.56
CA LEU A 150 12.29 1.39 8.80
C LEU A 150 12.66 0.73 7.48
N ALA A 151 13.82 1.03 6.95
CA ALA A 151 14.30 0.52 5.68
C ALA A 151 15.69 -0.11 5.82
N LYS A 152 16.03 -1.00 4.90
CA LYS A 152 17.31 -1.70 4.84
C LYS A 152 17.98 -1.47 3.51
N ASP A 153 19.27 -1.15 3.50
CA ASP A 153 20.05 -1.09 2.27
C ASP A 153 20.55 -2.49 1.83
N LYS A 154 21.26 -2.55 0.71
CA LYS A 154 21.82 -3.78 0.13
C LYS A 154 22.86 -4.46 1.05
N ASP A 155 23.49 -3.72 1.92
CA ASP A 155 24.53 -4.20 2.84
C ASP A 155 23.93 -4.63 4.20
N GLY A 156 22.61 -4.56 4.34
CA GLY A 156 21.86 -4.95 5.53
C GLY A 156 21.74 -3.86 6.60
N LYS A 157 22.25 -2.66 6.34
CA LYS A 157 22.20 -1.54 7.28
C LYS A 157 20.78 -0.97 7.35
N LEU A 158 20.29 -0.80 8.57
CA LEU A 158 19.00 -0.20 8.86
C LEU A 158 19.08 1.33 8.89
N SER A 159 18.00 1.96 8.44
CA SER A 159 17.79 3.41 8.54
C SER A 159 16.31 3.75 8.72
N ILE A 160 16.04 4.90 9.32
CA ILE A 160 14.70 5.50 9.33
C ILE A 160 14.62 6.50 8.18
N THR A 161 13.66 6.34 7.27
CA THR A 161 13.42 7.28 6.18
C THR A 161 12.08 7.98 6.32
N LYS A 162 11.99 9.20 5.78
CA LYS A 162 10.77 10.01 5.70
C LYS A 162 10.43 10.23 4.24
N GLU A 163 9.29 9.71 3.83
CA GLU A 163 8.87 9.70 2.44
C GLU A 163 7.63 10.59 2.27
N ALA A 164 7.76 11.64 1.47
CA ALA A 164 6.64 12.55 1.22
C ALA A 164 5.61 11.91 0.29
N ASN A 165 4.34 12.20 0.50
CA ASN A 165 3.21 11.77 -0.34
C ASN A 165 3.17 10.25 -0.55
N GLY A 166 3.29 9.77 -1.79
CA GLY A 166 3.29 8.36 -2.15
C GLY A 166 4.67 7.74 -2.27
N SER A 167 5.75 8.46 -1.92
CA SER A 167 7.11 7.91 -2.00
C SER A 167 7.30 6.71 -1.07
N ASN A 168 8.30 5.89 -1.40
CA ASN A 168 8.61 4.64 -0.74
C ASN A 168 10.13 4.39 -0.78
N PRO A 169 10.74 3.73 0.21
CA PRO A 169 12.16 3.38 0.20
C PRO A 169 12.65 2.67 -1.08
N VAL A 170 11.78 1.91 -1.76
CA VAL A 170 12.11 1.25 -3.04
C VAL A 170 12.56 2.26 -4.11
N ALA A 171 11.96 3.45 -4.15
CA ALA A 171 12.35 4.52 -5.06
C ALA A 171 13.81 4.99 -4.86
N HIS A 172 14.39 4.71 -3.71
CA HIS A 172 15.75 5.05 -3.31
C HIS A 172 16.68 3.83 -3.22
N GLY A 173 16.26 2.67 -3.77
CA GLY A 173 17.04 1.43 -3.75
C GLY A 173 17.12 0.76 -2.37
N LEU A 174 16.21 1.11 -1.45
CA LEU A 174 16.13 0.53 -0.11
C LEU A 174 14.95 -0.45 -0.02
N LYS A 175 15.06 -1.43 0.87
CA LYS A 175 13.99 -2.38 1.16
C LYS A 175 13.14 -1.89 2.33
N PRO A 176 11.83 -1.64 2.18
CA PRO A 176 10.93 -1.29 3.27
C PRO A 176 10.72 -2.49 4.20
N ILE A 177 10.82 -2.29 5.50
CA ILE A 177 10.64 -3.31 6.54
C ILE A 177 9.37 -3.05 7.36
N LEU A 178 9.23 -1.84 7.92
CA LEU A 178 8.08 -1.37 8.70
C LEU A 178 7.74 0.03 8.26
N GLY A 179 6.46 0.34 8.03
CA GLY A 179 6.03 1.68 7.63
C GLY A 179 4.82 2.16 8.40
N PHE A 180 4.81 3.44 8.79
CA PHE A 180 3.63 4.09 9.37
C PHE A 180 3.17 5.21 8.47
N ASP A 181 1.86 5.21 8.21
CA ASP A 181 1.18 6.24 7.45
C ASP A 181 0.98 7.49 8.32
N VAL A 182 1.42 8.63 7.83
CA VAL A 182 1.21 9.93 8.47
C VAL A 182 0.34 10.88 7.64
N TRP A 183 -0.35 10.36 6.62
CA TRP A 183 -1.48 11.04 6.01
C TRP A 183 -2.61 11.17 7.03
N GLU A 184 -3.29 12.31 7.07
CA GLU A 184 -4.38 12.54 8.03
C GLU A 184 -5.53 11.53 7.89
N HIS A 185 -5.80 11.03 6.67
CA HIS A 185 -6.82 10.01 6.45
C HIS A 185 -6.56 8.71 7.24
N ALA A 186 -5.31 8.42 7.61
CA ALA A 186 -4.95 7.22 8.34
C ALA A 186 -5.31 7.28 9.84
N TYR A 187 -5.52 8.49 10.40
CA TYR A 187 -5.65 8.64 11.85
C TYR A 187 -6.63 9.72 12.32
N TYR A 188 -7.18 10.54 11.44
CA TYR A 188 -7.93 11.73 11.87
C TYR A 188 -9.23 11.39 12.61
N LEU A 189 -9.87 10.25 12.33
CA LEU A 189 -11.10 9.85 12.99
C LEU A 189 -10.89 9.58 14.48
N GLU A 190 -9.81 8.92 14.88
CA GLU A 190 -9.50 8.57 16.27
C GLU A 190 -8.68 9.66 16.96
N TYR A 191 -7.68 10.19 16.27
CA TYR A 191 -6.63 11.01 16.90
C TYR A 191 -6.72 12.48 16.55
N ARG A 192 -7.53 12.89 15.55
CA ARG A 192 -7.60 14.28 15.05
C ARG A 192 -6.19 14.76 14.65
N ASN A 193 -5.78 15.91 15.18
CA ASN A 193 -4.44 16.48 14.92
C ASN A 193 -3.32 15.87 15.77
N ARG A 194 -3.60 14.81 16.56
CA ARG A 194 -2.62 14.20 17.46
C ARG A 194 -1.84 13.08 16.76
N ARG A 195 -1.11 13.42 15.69
CA ARG A 195 -0.25 12.46 14.97
C ARG A 195 0.70 11.67 15.88
N PRO A 196 1.37 12.28 16.91
CA PRO A 196 2.20 11.51 17.81
C PRO A 196 1.45 10.41 18.56
N ASP A 197 0.19 10.64 18.95
CA ASP A 197 -0.63 9.64 19.67
C ASP A 197 -0.94 8.44 18.75
N HIS A 198 -1.29 8.72 17.48
CA HIS A 198 -1.46 7.68 16.48
C HIS A 198 -0.19 6.83 16.30
N LEU A 199 0.96 7.49 16.07
CA LEU A 199 2.23 6.80 15.89
C LEU A 199 2.60 5.94 17.10
N ASN A 200 2.36 6.42 18.32
CA ASN A 200 2.60 5.67 19.54
C ASN A 200 1.61 4.51 19.72
N ALA A 201 0.37 4.65 19.27
CA ALA A 201 -0.63 3.60 19.40
C ALA A 201 -0.36 2.41 18.46
N LEU A 202 0.17 2.66 17.26
CA LEU A 202 0.44 1.61 16.25
C LEU A 202 1.38 0.52 16.76
N TRP A 203 2.31 0.82 17.66
CA TRP A 203 3.22 -0.18 18.23
C TRP A 203 2.51 -1.33 18.94
N LYS A 204 1.26 -1.13 19.39
CA LYS A 204 0.47 -2.13 20.12
C LYS A 204 -0.10 -3.24 19.24
N ILE A 205 -0.09 -3.03 17.91
CA ILE A 205 -0.75 -3.94 16.94
C ILE A 205 0.20 -4.48 15.88
N ILE A 206 1.51 -4.22 15.96
CA ILE A 206 2.48 -4.71 14.97
C ILE A 206 2.64 -6.23 15.10
N ASP A 207 2.48 -6.92 13.98
CA ASP A 207 2.87 -8.31 13.81
C ASP A 207 4.38 -8.38 13.52
N TRP A 208 5.18 -8.55 14.55
CA TRP A 208 6.63 -8.62 14.43
C TRP A 208 7.15 -9.83 13.68
N ASP A 209 6.36 -10.92 13.59
CA ASP A 209 6.72 -12.08 12.78
C ASP A 209 6.61 -11.76 11.29
N THR A 210 5.55 -11.06 10.91
CA THR A 210 5.38 -10.56 9.53
C THR A 210 6.42 -9.51 9.18
N VAL A 211 6.67 -8.54 10.05
CA VAL A 211 7.70 -7.51 9.83
C VAL A 211 9.10 -8.14 9.78
N GLY A 212 9.42 -9.09 10.65
CA GLY A 212 10.69 -9.79 10.69
C GLY A 212 11.01 -10.57 9.41
N LYS A 213 9.99 -11.11 8.72
CA LYS A 213 10.15 -11.79 7.41
C LYS A 213 10.57 -10.84 6.29
N ARG A 214 10.34 -9.54 6.44
CA ARG A 214 10.78 -8.52 5.49
C ARG A 214 12.24 -8.13 5.68
N TYR A 215 12.83 -8.39 6.85
CA TYR A 215 14.24 -8.14 7.13
C TYR A 215 15.14 -9.19 6.50
#